data_9b793ac71c5190b820131ee1798fb8ea
#
_entry.id   9b793ac71c5190b820131ee1798fb8ea
#
_cell.length_a   1.000
_cell.length_b   1.000
_cell.length_c   1.000
_cell.angle_alpha   90.00
_cell.angle_beta   90.00
_cell.angle_gamma   90.00
#
_symmetry.space_group_name_H-M   'P 1'
#
loop_
_entity.id
_entity.type
_entity.pdbx_description
1 polymer ?
#
loop_
_entity_poly.entity_id
_entity_poly.type
_entity_poly.pdbx_seq_one_letter_code
_entity_poly.pdbx_strand_id
1 'polypeptide(L)'
;MCKIFRTFAPAKNVIAMKRIINPWTHTPGYNCFGCSPDNPIGTRMRFFEDGNDIISIWRPTQNHQSWINTLHGGVQAVLLDEVCGWVVFHLLKTAGVTAKMEMRYHKPVSTLQDYIKLRGYLKEMRRNVAIVQGELYSADGELLCECTCTYFTFPQAKAQEQMGYLPSTVEEREYTWEEALKL
;
A
#
# COMPACT_ATOMS: atom_id res chain seq x y z
N MET A 1 -11.59 -18.99 18.89
CA MET A 1 -11.90 -17.93 17.91
C MET A 1 -11.22 -18.30 16.60
N CYS A 2 -11.99 -18.70 15.61
CA CYS A 2 -11.48 -19.17 14.31
C CYS A 2 -10.99 -17.92 13.52
N LYS A 3 -9.68 -17.82 13.24
CA LYS A 3 -9.13 -16.80 12.34
C LYS A 3 -9.61 -17.15 10.94
N ILE A 4 -10.55 -16.40 10.42
CA ILE A 4 -10.89 -16.45 8.99
C ILE A 4 -9.70 -15.86 8.24
N PHE A 5 -8.81 -16.74 7.76
CA PHE A 5 -7.84 -16.38 6.74
C PHE A 5 -8.63 -16.11 5.46
N ARG A 6 -8.85 -14.83 5.14
CA ARG A 6 -9.24 -14.46 3.78
C ARG A 6 -8.03 -14.73 2.89
N THR A 7 -7.98 -15.92 2.31
CA THR A 7 -7.05 -16.21 1.23
C THR A 7 -7.37 -15.28 0.06
N PHE A 8 -6.37 -14.64 -0.53
CA PHE A 8 -6.46 -13.98 -1.83
C PHE A 8 -6.58 -15.07 -2.94
N ALA A 9 -7.45 -16.05 -2.73
CA ALA A 9 -7.81 -16.97 -3.78
C ALA A 9 -8.58 -16.17 -4.85
N PRO A 10 -8.35 -16.42 -6.14
CA PRO A 10 -9.12 -15.82 -7.20
C PRO A 10 -10.54 -16.44 -7.17
N ALA A 11 -11.37 -15.98 -6.24
CA ALA A 11 -12.78 -16.13 -6.41
C ALA A 11 -13.14 -15.40 -7.70
N LYS A 12 -13.89 -16.03 -8.58
CA LYS A 12 -14.47 -15.44 -9.81
C LYS A 12 -15.49 -14.32 -9.51
N ASN A 13 -15.41 -13.70 -8.35
CA ASN A 13 -16.15 -12.52 -8.01
C ASN A 13 -15.28 -11.32 -8.45
N VAL A 14 -15.81 -10.59 -9.38
CA VAL A 14 -15.31 -9.27 -9.79
C VAL A 14 -15.21 -8.44 -8.52
N ILE A 15 -14.01 -8.37 -7.93
CA ILE A 15 -13.76 -7.47 -6.81
C ILE A 15 -13.73 -6.09 -7.46
N ALA A 16 -14.76 -5.31 -7.20
CA ALA A 16 -14.87 -3.94 -7.65
C ALA A 16 -14.19 -3.06 -6.59
N MET A 17 -13.03 -2.49 -6.92
CA MET A 17 -12.29 -1.58 -6.07
C MET A 17 -12.31 -0.18 -6.65
N LYS A 18 -12.27 0.84 -5.78
CA LYS A 18 -12.29 2.24 -6.18
C LYS A 18 -10.89 2.82 -6.13
N ARG A 19 -10.47 3.48 -7.21
CA ARG A 19 -9.16 4.14 -7.23
C ARG A 19 -9.15 5.31 -6.27
N ILE A 20 -8.13 5.39 -5.43
CA ILE A 20 -7.89 6.51 -4.53
C ILE A 20 -7.14 7.60 -5.29
N ILE A 21 -7.65 8.83 -5.21
CA ILE A 21 -7.01 10.01 -5.78
C ILE A 21 -6.01 10.54 -4.75
N ASN A 22 -4.75 10.57 -5.15
CA ASN A 22 -3.69 11.16 -4.34
C ASN A 22 -3.81 12.70 -4.37
N PRO A 23 -4.17 13.35 -3.25
CA PRO A 23 -4.46 14.77 -3.22
C PRO A 23 -3.21 15.65 -3.37
N TRP A 24 -2.02 15.09 -3.19
CA TRP A 24 -0.76 15.83 -3.32
C TRP A 24 -0.19 15.84 -4.74
N THR A 25 -0.78 15.06 -5.66
CA THR A 25 -0.32 15.01 -7.06
C THR A 25 -0.29 16.42 -7.67
N HIS A 26 0.85 16.77 -8.28
CA HIS A 26 1.13 18.11 -8.84
C HIS A 26 1.19 19.26 -7.82
N THR A 27 1.18 18.96 -6.52
CA THR A 27 1.44 19.99 -5.50
C THR A 27 2.91 20.38 -5.53
N PRO A 28 3.25 21.68 -5.60
CA PRO A 28 4.65 22.13 -5.59
C PRO A 28 5.44 21.56 -4.41
N GLY A 29 6.58 20.94 -4.69
CA GLY A 29 7.44 20.32 -3.67
C GLY A 29 7.05 18.89 -3.27
N TYR A 30 5.90 18.36 -3.71
CA TYR A 30 5.53 16.97 -3.47
C TYR A 30 6.36 16.04 -4.37
N ASN A 31 7.15 15.18 -3.74
CA ASN A 31 8.01 14.22 -4.44
C ASN A 31 8.20 12.93 -3.64
N CYS A 32 7.10 12.38 -3.10
CA CYS A 32 7.12 11.12 -2.33
C CYS A 32 7.79 10.00 -3.13
N PHE A 33 8.73 9.29 -2.52
CA PHE A 33 9.42 8.16 -3.15
C PHE A 33 8.45 7.00 -3.45
N GLY A 34 7.46 6.78 -2.60
CA GLY A 34 6.49 5.69 -2.76
C GLY A 34 5.41 6.00 -3.80
N CYS A 35 4.75 7.14 -3.73
CA CYS A 35 3.51 7.37 -4.46
C CYS A 35 3.44 8.64 -5.32
N SER A 36 4.51 9.46 -5.42
CA SER A 36 4.50 10.56 -6.37
C SER A 36 4.65 10.04 -7.80
N PRO A 37 3.71 10.36 -8.72
CA PRO A 37 3.83 9.97 -10.12
C PRO A 37 4.98 10.68 -10.83
N ASP A 38 5.40 11.85 -10.31
CA ASP A 38 6.41 12.71 -10.90
C ASP A 38 7.83 12.38 -10.43
N ASN A 39 7.98 11.53 -9.40
CA ASN A 39 9.30 11.14 -8.92
C ASN A 39 9.99 10.18 -9.92
N PRO A 40 11.11 10.58 -10.56
CA PRO A 40 11.74 9.79 -11.61
C PRO A 40 12.35 8.47 -11.11
N ILE A 41 12.70 8.40 -9.83
CA ILE A 41 13.30 7.21 -9.20
C ILE A 41 12.36 6.53 -8.21
N GLY A 42 11.15 7.07 -8.02
CA GLY A 42 10.16 6.55 -7.07
C GLY A 42 9.45 5.28 -7.57
N THR A 43 8.78 4.63 -6.65
CA THR A 43 7.98 3.42 -6.96
C THR A 43 6.64 3.72 -7.63
N ARG A 44 6.16 4.97 -7.56
CA ARG A 44 4.96 5.49 -8.24
C ARG A 44 3.72 4.63 -8.01
N MET A 45 3.54 4.17 -6.79
CA MET A 45 2.41 3.32 -6.42
C MET A 45 1.07 4.03 -6.61
N ARG A 46 0.07 3.26 -7.00
CA ARG A 46 -1.33 3.66 -7.04
C ARG A 46 -2.12 2.81 -6.08
N PHE A 47 -3.16 3.40 -5.49
CA PHE A 47 -3.92 2.76 -4.43
C PHE A 47 -5.40 2.68 -4.79
N PHE A 48 -6.01 1.64 -4.26
CA PHE A 48 -7.43 1.36 -4.41
C PHE A 48 -8.03 1.04 -3.05
N GLU A 49 -9.26 1.44 -2.84
CA GLU A 49 -10.07 1.04 -1.70
C GLU A 49 -10.88 -0.21 -2.06
N ASP A 50 -10.77 -1.26 -1.23
CA ASP A 50 -11.59 -2.46 -1.26
C ASP A 50 -12.18 -2.67 0.14
N GLY A 51 -13.33 -2.09 0.39
CA GLY A 51 -13.95 -2.08 1.72
C GLY A 51 -13.08 -1.39 2.77
N ASN A 52 -12.51 -2.15 3.70
CA ASN A 52 -11.63 -1.64 4.74
C ASN A 52 -10.14 -1.91 4.46
N ASP A 53 -9.82 -2.28 3.26
CA ASP A 53 -8.46 -2.60 2.83
C ASP A 53 -7.97 -1.58 1.81
N ILE A 54 -6.68 -1.27 1.87
CA ILE A 54 -5.97 -0.54 0.82
C ILE A 54 -5.22 -1.53 -0.04
N ILE A 55 -5.44 -1.46 -1.33
CA ILE A 55 -4.83 -2.35 -2.32
C ILE A 55 -3.90 -1.54 -3.21
N SER A 56 -2.77 -2.14 -3.58
CA SER A 56 -1.92 -1.62 -4.65
C SER A 56 -1.48 -2.76 -5.55
N ILE A 57 -1.38 -2.47 -6.84
CA ILE A 57 -0.86 -3.38 -7.84
C ILE A 57 0.38 -2.72 -8.42
N TRP A 58 1.52 -3.40 -8.33
CA TRP A 58 2.78 -2.80 -8.71
C TRP A 58 3.61 -3.74 -9.59
N ARG A 59 4.32 -3.18 -10.56
CA ARG A 59 5.17 -3.93 -11.48
C ARG A 59 6.63 -3.84 -11.05
N PRO A 60 7.24 -4.95 -10.63
CA PRO A 60 8.68 -4.98 -10.40
C PRO A 60 9.44 -4.83 -11.73
N THR A 61 10.64 -4.27 -11.65
CA THR A 61 11.57 -4.19 -12.78
C THR A 61 12.96 -4.61 -12.34
N GLN A 62 13.86 -4.82 -13.29
CA GLN A 62 15.25 -5.16 -12.98
C GLN A 62 15.99 -4.05 -12.20
N ASN A 63 15.52 -2.79 -12.28
CA ASN A 63 16.10 -1.70 -11.51
C ASN A 63 15.83 -1.80 -10.00
N HIS A 64 14.91 -2.69 -9.61
CA HIS A 64 14.52 -2.92 -8.23
C HIS A 64 15.12 -4.21 -7.64
N GLN A 65 16.04 -4.86 -8.37
CA GLN A 65 16.61 -6.13 -7.94
C GLN A 65 17.73 -5.98 -6.89
N SER A 66 17.92 -7.06 -6.10
CA SER A 66 19.11 -7.33 -5.30
C SER A 66 19.98 -8.35 -6.03
N TRP A 67 19.66 -9.64 -5.86
CA TRP A 67 20.20 -10.72 -6.69
C TRP A 67 19.50 -10.74 -8.05
N ILE A 68 20.14 -11.35 -9.05
CA ILE A 68 19.56 -11.48 -10.41
C ILE A 68 18.11 -11.99 -10.30
N ASN A 69 17.20 -11.25 -10.91
CA ASN A 69 15.76 -11.52 -10.94
C ASN A 69 15.04 -11.57 -9.58
N THR A 70 15.66 -11.06 -8.50
CA THR A 70 15.06 -11.04 -7.16
C THR A 70 14.84 -9.61 -6.69
N LEU A 71 13.61 -9.27 -6.33
CA LEU A 71 13.24 -7.97 -5.80
C LEU A 71 13.95 -7.69 -4.48
N HIS A 72 14.59 -6.54 -4.38
CA HIS A 72 15.35 -6.14 -3.20
C HIS A 72 14.43 -6.05 -1.95
N GLY A 73 14.90 -6.61 -0.82
CA GLY A 73 14.11 -6.59 0.43
C GLY A 73 13.77 -5.18 0.92
N GLY A 74 14.67 -4.21 0.73
CA GLY A 74 14.40 -2.80 1.04
C GLY A 74 13.31 -2.19 0.15
N VAL A 75 13.21 -2.60 -1.13
CA VAL A 75 12.10 -2.16 -1.99
C VAL A 75 10.79 -2.77 -1.52
N GLN A 76 10.77 -4.05 -1.13
CA GLN A 76 9.59 -4.67 -0.51
C GLN A 76 9.15 -3.92 0.74
N ALA A 77 10.10 -3.47 1.58
CA ALA A 77 9.80 -2.67 2.77
C ALA A 77 9.17 -1.32 2.40
N VAL A 78 9.70 -0.62 1.39
CA VAL A 78 9.11 0.64 0.89
C VAL A 78 7.67 0.43 0.43
N LEU A 79 7.43 -0.60 -0.38
CA LEU A 79 6.09 -0.89 -0.91
C LEU A 79 5.09 -1.21 0.21
N LEU A 80 5.52 -1.96 1.23
CA LEU A 80 4.67 -2.33 2.35
C LEU A 80 4.46 -1.16 3.33
N ASP A 81 5.48 -0.34 3.60
CA ASP A 81 5.31 0.87 4.41
C ASP A 81 4.33 1.84 3.75
N GLU A 82 4.45 2.02 2.44
CA GLU A 82 3.60 2.92 1.69
C GLU A 82 2.12 2.47 1.70
N VAL A 83 1.82 1.19 1.43
CA VAL A 83 0.44 0.70 1.47
C VAL A 83 -0.15 0.78 2.88
N CYS A 84 0.66 0.57 3.93
CA CYS A 84 0.25 0.74 5.32
C CYS A 84 0.04 2.23 5.66
N GLY A 85 0.88 3.13 5.16
CA GLY A 85 0.72 4.58 5.31
C GLY A 85 -0.61 5.06 4.73
N TRP A 86 -1.01 4.53 3.59
CA TRP A 86 -2.30 4.86 2.97
C TRP A 86 -3.51 4.35 3.76
N VAL A 87 -3.39 3.31 4.58
CA VAL A 87 -4.41 2.96 5.58
C VAL A 87 -4.62 4.11 6.56
N VAL A 88 -3.53 4.71 7.05
CA VAL A 88 -3.60 5.87 7.96
C VAL A 88 -4.18 7.09 7.26
N PHE A 89 -3.67 7.43 6.07
CA PHE A 89 -4.12 8.61 5.33
C PHE A 89 -5.57 8.51 4.88
N HIS A 90 -5.93 7.42 4.24
CA HIS A 90 -7.23 7.28 3.57
C HIS A 90 -8.32 6.79 4.52
N LEU A 91 -8.10 5.68 5.24
CA LEU A 91 -9.13 5.07 6.09
C LEU A 91 -9.25 5.76 7.45
N LEU A 92 -8.12 6.11 8.10
CA LEU A 92 -8.15 6.81 9.38
C LEU A 92 -8.29 8.34 9.23
N LYS A 93 -8.18 8.85 8.00
CA LYS A 93 -8.37 10.27 7.65
C LYS A 93 -7.48 11.22 8.44
N THR A 94 -6.22 10.86 8.62
CA THR A 94 -5.25 11.66 9.36
C THR A 94 -3.83 11.41 8.85
N ALA A 95 -2.84 12.13 9.39
CA ALA A 95 -1.43 11.84 9.19
C ALA A 95 -0.89 10.96 10.32
N GLY A 96 0.15 10.21 10.00
CA GLY A 96 0.89 9.41 10.96
C GLY A 96 2.35 9.28 10.55
N VAL A 97 3.19 8.93 11.52
CA VAL A 97 4.59 8.60 11.29
C VAL A 97 4.84 7.15 11.68
N THR A 98 5.59 6.44 10.86
CA THR A 98 5.99 5.07 11.12
C THR A 98 6.95 5.05 12.32
N ALA A 99 6.49 4.51 13.44
CA ALA A 99 7.30 4.36 14.66
C ALA A 99 8.06 3.03 14.67
N LYS A 100 7.47 1.98 14.07
CA LYS A 100 8.08 0.66 14.00
C LYS A 100 7.53 -0.09 12.81
N MET A 101 8.40 -0.85 12.15
CA MET A 101 8.02 -1.79 11.09
C MET A 101 8.74 -3.12 11.34
N GLU A 102 7.99 -4.20 11.43
CA GLU A 102 8.50 -5.56 11.53
C GLU A 102 8.16 -6.30 10.25
N MET A 103 9.20 -6.77 9.55
CA MET A 103 9.09 -7.47 8.27
C MET A 103 9.26 -8.98 8.44
N ARG A 104 8.51 -9.74 7.66
CA ARG A 104 8.68 -11.17 7.53
C ARG A 104 8.71 -11.57 6.06
N TYR A 105 9.86 -11.99 5.59
CA TYR A 105 10.08 -12.49 4.22
C TYR A 105 9.87 -14.00 4.20
N HIS A 106 8.85 -14.46 3.48
CA HIS A 106 8.50 -15.89 3.40
C HIS A 106 9.19 -16.55 2.22
N LYS A 107 9.18 -15.87 1.05
CA LYS A 107 9.74 -16.36 -0.20
C LYS A 107 10.37 -15.24 -1.02
N PRO A 108 11.35 -15.54 -1.89
CA PRO A 108 11.87 -14.57 -2.83
C PRO A 108 10.77 -14.04 -3.77
N VAL A 109 10.77 -12.75 -4.02
CA VAL A 109 9.89 -12.10 -4.99
C VAL A 109 10.64 -11.95 -6.31
N SER A 110 10.14 -12.54 -7.39
CA SER A 110 10.77 -12.42 -8.70
C SER A 110 10.50 -11.06 -9.33
N THR A 111 11.53 -10.41 -9.90
CA THR A 111 11.37 -9.19 -10.71
C THR A 111 10.87 -9.47 -12.13
N LEU A 112 10.72 -10.74 -12.51
CA LEU A 112 10.17 -11.17 -13.79
C LEU A 112 8.65 -11.37 -13.77
N GLN A 113 8.01 -11.20 -12.60
CA GLN A 113 6.55 -11.20 -12.50
C GLN A 113 5.96 -9.99 -13.22
N ASP A 114 4.85 -10.18 -13.89
CA ASP A 114 4.12 -9.08 -14.54
C ASP A 114 3.67 -8.05 -13.53
N TYR A 115 3.30 -8.50 -12.31
CA TYR A 115 2.90 -7.65 -11.20
C TYR A 115 2.94 -8.41 -9.87
N ILE A 116 2.92 -7.65 -8.80
CA ILE A 116 2.68 -8.11 -7.43
C ILE A 116 1.49 -7.35 -6.85
N LYS A 117 0.83 -7.96 -5.87
CA LYS A 117 -0.31 -7.39 -5.18
C LYS A 117 0.11 -7.00 -3.76
N LEU A 118 -0.31 -5.82 -3.33
CA LEU A 118 -0.10 -5.35 -1.96
C LEU A 118 -1.46 -5.08 -1.32
N ARG A 119 -1.55 -5.41 -0.05
CA ARG A 119 -2.74 -5.16 0.76
C ARG A 119 -2.31 -4.56 2.09
N GLY A 120 -2.98 -3.48 2.50
CA GLY A 120 -2.83 -2.89 3.82
C GLY A 120 -4.17 -2.83 4.53
N TYR A 121 -4.21 -3.15 5.81
CA TYR A 121 -5.43 -3.04 6.61
C TYR A 121 -5.15 -2.72 8.08
N LEU A 122 -6.08 -2.02 8.69
CA LEU A 122 -6.00 -1.71 10.12
C LEU A 122 -6.24 -2.97 10.94
N LYS A 123 -5.26 -3.33 11.77
CA LYS A 123 -5.35 -4.48 12.68
C LYS A 123 -5.90 -4.09 14.03
N GLU A 124 -5.45 -2.94 14.53
CA GLU A 124 -5.85 -2.41 15.82
C GLU A 124 -5.60 -0.91 15.91
N MET A 125 -6.47 -0.20 16.64
CA MET A 125 -6.28 1.20 17.01
C MET A 125 -6.29 1.34 18.53
N ARG A 126 -5.22 1.90 19.11
CA ARG A 126 -5.08 2.17 20.53
C ARG A 126 -4.79 3.65 20.74
N ARG A 127 -5.81 4.43 21.09
CA ARG A 127 -5.68 5.90 21.22
C ARG A 127 -5.12 6.50 19.92
N ASN A 128 -3.86 6.95 19.96
CA ASN A 128 -3.13 7.54 18.85
C ASN A 128 -2.09 6.61 18.21
N VAL A 129 -2.17 5.30 18.49
CA VAL A 129 -1.31 4.28 17.90
C VAL A 129 -2.13 3.37 17.03
N ALA A 130 -1.85 3.38 15.73
CA ALA A 130 -2.44 2.46 14.76
C ALA A 130 -1.48 1.30 14.48
N ILE A 131 -1.98 0.07 14.61
CA ILE A 131 -1.25 -1.15 14.21
C ILE A 131 -1.85 -1.60 12.88
N VAL A 132 -1.05 -1.54 11.83
CA VAL A 132 -1.44 -1.82 10.46
C VAL A 132 -0.69 -3.05 9.95
N GLN A 133 -1.39 -3.94 9.30
CA GLN A 133 -0.80 -5.10 8.61
C GLN A 133 -0.64 -4.78 7.14
N GLY A 134 0.54 -5.08 6.62
CA GLY A 134 0.85 -5.06 5.19
C GLY A 134 1.19 -6.46 4.69
N GLU A 135 0.71 -6.81 3.52
CA GLU A 135 0.90 -8.11 2.89
C GLU A 135 1.27 -7.93 1.41
N LEU A 136 2.25 -8.69 0.93
CA LEU A 136 2.71 -8.71 -0.45
C LEU A 136 2.52 -10.12 -1.02
N TYR A 137 1.81 -10.19 -2.14
CA TYR A 137 1.46 -11.43 -2.82
C TYR A 137 2.01 -11.48 -4.24
N SER A 138 2.28 -12.69 -4.71
CA SER A 138 2.50 -12.95 -6.14
C SER A 138 1.24 -12.64 -6.96
N ALA A 139 1.37 -12.63 -8.28
CA ALA A 139 0.23 -12.55 -9.19
C ALA A 139 -0.79 -13.67 -8.94
N ASP A 140 -0.32 -14.87 -8.59
CA ASP A 140 -1.14 -16.06 -8.32
C ASP A 140 -1.77 -16.07 -6.92
N GLY A 141 -1.48 -15.06 -6.09
CA GLY A 141 -2.06 -14.93 -4.76
C GLY A 141 -1.28 -15.63 -3.64
N GLU A 142 -0.05 -16.04 -3.87
CA GLU A 142 0.83 -16.58 -2.83
C GLU A 142 1.40 -15.45 -1.96
N LEU A 143 1.31 -15.58 -0.64
CA LEU A 143 1.92 -14.62 0.30
C LEU A 143 3.45 -14.78 0.29
N LEU A 144 4.15 -13.73 -0.12
CA LEU A 144 5.61 -13.73 -0.26
C LEU A 144 6.31 -12.94 0.85
N CYS A 145 5.70 -11.87 1.32
CA CYS A 145 6.21 -11.01 2.37
C CYS A 145 5.06 -10.37 3.14
N GLU A 146 5.26 -10.09 4.41
CA GLU A 146 4.31 -9.34 5.23
C GLU A 146 5.02 -8.41 6.19
N CYS A 147 4.31 -7.40 6.70
CA CYS A 147 4.80 -6.55 7.76
C CYS A 147 3.71 -6.20 8.77
N THR A 148 4.14 -5.87 9.97
CA THR A 148 3.29 -5.16 10.94
C THR A 148 3.93 -3.80 11.19
N CYS A 149 3.21 -2.74 10.84
CA CYS A 149 3.61 -1.36 11.06
C CYS A 149 2.88 -0.77 12.27
N THR A 150 3.61 -0.06 13.10
CA THR A 150 3.06 0.74 14.19
C THR A 150 3.20 2.22 13.81
N TYR A 151 2.08 2.90 13.66
CA TYR A 151 2.04 4.33 13.36
C TYR A 151 1.65 5.12 14.60
N PHE A 152 2.35 6.22 14.82
CA PHE A 152 1.89 7.26 15.73
C PHE A 152 1.03 8.24 14.91
N THR A 153 -0.27 8.31 15.21
CA THR A 153 -1.24 9.14 14.49
C THR A 153 -1.46 10.45 15.20
N PHE A 154 -1.83 11.48 14.45
CA PHE A 154 -2.10 12.83 14.97
C PHE A 154 -3.60 13.12 14.95
N PRO A 155 -4.11 14.00 15.85
CA PRO A 155 -5.45 14.54 15.68
C PRO A 155 -5.59 15.19 14.30
N GLN A 156 -6.72 15.01 13.62
CA GLN A 156 -6.93 15.45 12.24
C GLN A 156 -6.64 16.96 12.05
N ALA A 157 -7.06 17.82 12.97
CA ALA A 157 -6.75 19.24 12.91
C ALA A 157 -5.23 19.51 12.89
N LYS A 158 -4.48 18.84 13.78
CA LYS A 158 -3.02 18.96 13.81
C LYS A 158 -2.37 18.41 12.53
N ALA A 159 -2.88 17.31 11.98
CA ALA A 159 -2.41 16.74 10.74
C ALA A 159 -2.56 17.74 9.56
N GLN A 160 -3.69 18.43 9.49
CA GLN A 160 -3.94 19.44 8.47
C GLN A 160 -3.05 20.68 8.64
N GLU A 161 -2.97 21.22 9.84
CA GLU A 161 -2.24 22.48 10.11
C GLU A 161 -0.72 22.33 10.05
N GLN A 162 -0.18 21.21 10.54
CA GLN A 162 1.27 21.06 10.76
C GLN A 162 1.95 20.07 9.85
N MET A 163 1.21 19.12 9.24
CA MET A 163 1.78 18.05 8.43
C MET A 163 1.33 18.09 6.97
N GLY A 164 0.53 19.08 6.58
CA GLY A 164 0.06 19.19 5.21
C GLY A 164 -0.88 18.05 4.79
N TYR A 165 -1.59 17.44 5.75
CA TYR A 165 -2.58 16.42 5.44
C TYR A 165 -3.72 16.99 4.62
N LEU A 166 -3.98 16.36 3.49
CA LEU A 166 -5.11 16.64 2.62
C LEU A 166 -6.01 15.39 2.56
N PRO A 167 -7.33 15.53 2.69
CA PRO A 167 -8.22 14.39 2.55
C PRO A 167 -8.19 13.85 1.12
N SER A 168 -7.97 12.55 0.99
CA SER A 168 -8.08 11.83 -0.27
C SER A 168 -9.54 11.48 -0.58
N THR A 169 -9.85 11.35 -1.86
CA THR A 169 -11.14 10.91 -2.38
C THR A 169 -10.98 9.65 -3.21
N VAL A 170 -12.08 9.03 -3.58
CA VAL A 170 -12.10 7.90 -4.52
C VAL A 170 -12.79 8.30 -5.82
N GLU A 171 -12.40 7.68 -6.91
CA GLU A 171 -13.15 7.80 -8.17
C GLU A 171 -14.52 7.13 -8.02
N GLU A 172 -15.54 7.67 -8.68
CA GLU A 172 -16.88 7.04 -8.67
C GLU A 172 -16.88 5.69 -9.39
N ARG A 173 -15.98 5.52 -10.36
CA ARG A 173 -15.81 4.29 -11.12
C ARG A 173 -15.20 3.19 -10.25
N GLU A 174 -15.72 1.99 -10.42
CA GLU A 174 -15.13 0.76 -9.91
C GLU A 174 -14.21 0.12 -10.94
N TYR A 175 -13.16 -0.53 -10.46
CA TYR A 175 -12.13 -1.19 -11.26
C TYR A 175 -12.05 -2.66 -10.91
N THR A 176 -11.94 -3.49 -11.93
CA THR A 176 -11.48 -4.87 -11.77
C THR A 176 -9.96 -4.90 -11.62
N TRP A 177 -9.41 -6.05 -11.20
CA TRP A 177 -7.96 -6.27 -11.17
C TRP A 177 -7.31 -6.04 -12.53
N GLU A 178 -7.94 -6.52 -13.59
CA GLU A 178 -7.42 -6.41 -14.96
C GLU A 178 -7.41 -4.96 -15.48
N GLU A 179 -8.38 -4.17 -15.08
CA GLU A 179 -8.43 -2.75 -15.40
C GLU A 179 -7.39 -1.96 -14.61
N ALA A 180 -7.23 -2.25 -13.32
CA ALA A 180 -6.25 -1.60 -12.45
C ALA A 180 -4.80 -1.87 -12.89
N LEU A 181 -4.53 -3.03 -13.49
CA LEU A 181 -3.24 -3.37 -14.08
C LEU A 181 -2.87 -2.52 -15.30
N LYS A 182 -3.84 -1.92 -15.96
CA LYS A 182 -3.65 -1.12 -17.20
C LYS A 182 -3.44 0.36 -16.91
N LEU A 183 -3.67 0.79 -15.67
CA LEU A 183 -3.45 2.17 -15.24
C LEU A 183 -1.96 2.43 -14.98
#